data_695d538468f2fc75a773d247a9c4793f
#
_entry.id   695d538468f2fc75a773d247a9c4793f
#
_cell.length_a   1.000
_cell.length_b   1.000
_cell.length_c   1.000
_cell.angle_alpha   90.00
_cell.angle_beta   90.00
_cell.angle_gamma   90.00
#
_symmetry.space_group_name_H-M   'P 1'
#
loop_
_entity.id
_entity.type
_entity.pdbx_description
1 polymer ?
#
loop_
_entity_poly.entity_id
_entity_poly.type
_entity_poly.pdbx_seq_one_letter_code
_entity_poly.pdbx_strand_id
1 'polypeptide(L)'
;MEMTVEKTTPILEPMAQLNIGATFKIVPPPDGPARGHLSARDPVTGAKKWEVTYKQPPLASVLATAGNLVFVPDSEGIVHAYNADTGEELWSRNNGMGHNAGIISYMAGGKQYVAVPAGWGSLVADEFVALYGEPFKSMPKNTGALIVFSLRQ
;
A
#
# COMPACT_ATOMS: atom_id res chain seq x y z
N MET A 1 -6.65 10.28 -8.63
CA MET A 1 -7.76 9.30 -8.62
C MET A 1 -8.96 10.03 -8.06
N GLU A 2 -10.03 10.06 -8.77
CA GLU A 2 -11.29 10.70 -8.36
C GLU A 2 -12.30 9.60 -8.03
N MET A 3 -13.08 9.79 -6.99
CA MET A 3 -14.12 8.87 -6.57
C MET A 3 -15.47 9.60 -6.64
N THR A 4 -16.35 9.13 -7.49
CA THR A 4 -17.75 9.59 -7.50
C THR A 4 -18.58 8.70 -6.59
N VAL A 5 -19.44 9.30 -5.78
CA VAL A 5 -20.29 8.60 -4.83
C VAL A 5 -21.76 8.95 -5.13
N GLU A 6 -22.57 7.94 -5.36
CA GLU A 6 -24.02 8.09 -5.51
C GLU A 6 -24.72 7.44 -4.32
N LYS A 7 -25.61 8.18 -3.69
CA LYS A 7 -26.43 7.66 -2.59
C LYS A 7 -27.43 6.63 -3.13
N THR A 8 -27.48 5.47 -2.49
CA THR A 8 -28.46 4.41 -2.82
C THR A 8 -29.35 4.12 -1.61
N THR A 9 -30.49 3.48 -1.85
CA THR A 9 -31.32 2.94 -0.77
C THR A 9 -30.62 1.74 -0.16
N PRO A 10 -30.44 1.68 1.18
CA PRO A 10 -29.85 0.51 1.82
C PRO A 10 -30.68 -0.75 1.56
N ILE A 11 -30.02 -1.85 1.23
CA ILE A 11 -30.65 -3.16 1.10
C ILE A 11 -30.61 -3.82 2.47
N LEU A 12 -31.76 -4.17 3.05
CA LEU A 12 -31.86 -4.73 4.41
C LEU A 12 -31.84 -6.27 4.46
N GLU A 13 -31.49 -6.93 3.36
CA GLU A 13 -31.43 -8.40 3.33
C GLU A 13 -30.05 -8.93 3.76
N PRO A 14 -29.95 -10.18 4.28
CA PRO A 14 -28.66 -10.81 4.61
C PRO A 14 -27.75 -10.84 3.40
N MET A 15 -26.54 -10.32 3.53
CA MET A 15 -25.80 -9.72 2.40
C MET A 15 -24.59 -10.53 1.97
N ALA A 16 -24.52 -10.76 0.66
CA ALA A 16 -23.29 -11.11 -0.04
C ALA A 16 -22.48 -9.88 -0.54
N GLN A 17 -23.00 -8.67 -0.37
CA GLN A 17 -22.39 -7.43 -0.90
C GLN A 17 -22.23 -6.35 0.17
N LEU A 18 -21.23 -5.49 -0.01
CA LEU A 18 -21.01 -4.33 0.83
C LEU A 18 -22.17 -3.35 0.70
N ASN A 19 -22.94 -3.17 1.77
CA ASN A 19 -24.08 -2.25 1.81
C ASN A 19 -23.78 -1.01 2.66
N ILE A 20 -23.25 0.00 2.02
CA ILE A 20 -22.91 1.28 2.67
C ILE A 20 -23.91 2.39 2.34
N GLY A 21 -25.03 2.06 1.70
CA GLY A 21 -26.03 3.05 1.26
C GLY A 21 -25.54 3.96 0.14
N ALA A 22 -24.48 3.54 -0.55
CA ALA A 22 -23.90 4.27 -1.68
C ALA A 22 -23.22 3.31 -2.65
N THR A 23 -23.20 3.67 -3.92
CA THR A 23 -22.28 3.12 -4.91
C THR A 23 -21.13 4.10 -5.12
N PHE A 24 -19.96 3.59 -5.45
CA PHE A 24 -18.83 4.42 -5.82
C PHE A 24 -18.18 3.90 -7.10
N LYS A 25 -17.61 4.80 -7.86
CA LYS A 25 -16.83 4.49 -9.04
C LYS A 25 -15.50 5.22 -8.95
N ILE A 26 -14.42 4.47 -9.14
CA ILE A 26 -13.09 5.03 -9.26
C ILE A 26 -12.86 5.36 -10.73
N VAL A 27 -12.52 6.61 -11.03
CA VAL A 27 -12.22 7.06 -12.39
C VAL A 27 -10.79 7.57 -12.46
N PRO A 28 -10.11 7.39 -13.61
CA PRO A 28 -8.80 8.00 -13.81
C PRO A 28 -8.89 9.52 -13.69
N PRO A 29 -7.87 10.20 -13.14
CA PRO A 29 -7.84 11.65 -13.14
C PRO A 29 -7.75 12.19 -14.58
N PRO A 30 -8.29 13.38 -14.87
CA PRO A 30 -8.31 13.96 -16.22
C PRO A 30 -6.90 14.24 -16.77
N ASP A 31 -5.93 14.45 -15.89
CA ASP A 31 -4.56 14.88 -16.25
C ASP A 31 -3.57 13.71 -16.41
N GLY A 32 -4.05 12.48 -16.55
CA GLY A 32 -3.21 11.31 -16.79
C GLY A 32 -3.42 10.16 -15.80
N PRO A 33 -2.54 9.16 -15.78
CA PRO A 33 -2.70 7.98 -14.92
C PRO A 33 -2.61 8.37 -13.44
N ALA A 34 -3.46 7.77 -12.62
CA ALA A 34 -3.37 7.92 -11.18
C ALA A 34 -2.00 7.46 -10.66
N ARG A 35 -1.42 8.21 -9.74
CA ARG A 35 -0.12 7.93 -9.12
C ARG A 35 -0.25 7.91 -7.61
N GLY A 36 0.62 7.17 -6.96
CA GLY A 36 0.79 7.20 -5.52
C GLY A 36 1.93 8.11 -5.09
N HIS A 37 1.85 8.63 -3.88
CA HIS A 37 2.90 9.44 -3.30
C HIS A 37 3.15 9.03 -1.84
N LEU A 38 4.43 8.93 -1.48
CA LEU A 38 4.90 8.90 -0.11
C LEU A 38 5.55 10.26 0.18
N SER A 39 5.07 11.01 1.14
CA SER A 39 5.69 12.30 1.49
C SER A 39 5.97 12.40 2.99
N ALA A 40 7.15 12.90 3.34
CA ALA A 40 7.46 13.32 4.71
C ALA A 40 7.10 14.78 4.87
N ARG A 41 6.39 15.09 5.96
CA ARG A 41 5.97 16.45 6.28
C ARG A 41 6.29 16.81 7.72
N ASP A 42 6.59 18.06 7.92
CA ASP A 42 6.70 18.62 9.25
C ASP A 42 5.31 18.59 9.93
N PRO A 43 5.18 17.98 11.14
CA PRO A 43 3.87 17.81 11.77
C PRO A 43 3.27 19.13 12.30
N VAL A 44 4.07 20.17 12.47
CA VAL A 44 3.61 21.47 13.00
C VAL A 44 3.23 22.41 11.87
N THR A 45 4.08 22.51 10.84
CA THR A 45 3.90 23.46 9.75
C THR A 45 3.22 22.87 8.52
N GLY A 46 3.19 21.52 8.41
CA GLY A 46 2.72 20.81 7.22
C GLY A 46 3.71 20.89 6.02
N ALA A 47 4.85 21.54 6.18
CA ALA A 47 5.82 21.71 5.10
C ALA A 47 6.34 20.34 4.64
N LYS A 48 6.34 20.14 3.32
CA LYS A 48 6.86 18.92 2.71
C LYS A 48 8.38 18.94 2.73
N LYS A 49 9.00 17.92 3.34
CA LYS A 49 10.46 17.73 3.37
C LYS A 49 10.95 17.01 2.12
N TRP A 50 10.30 15.89 1.79
CA TRP A 50 10.60 15.10 0.58
C TRP A 50 9.36 14.35 0.11
N GLU A 51 9.42 13.82 -1.11
CA GLU A 51 8.35 13.03 -1.71
C GLU A 51 8.90 11.99 -2.68
N VAL A 52 8.37 10.78 -2.62
CA VAL A 52 8.59 9.71 -3.59
C VAL A 52 7.30 9.46 -4.34
N THR A 53 7.36 9.37 -5.67
CA THR A 53 6.22 9.10 -6.54
C THR A 53 6.24 7.63 -6.97
N TYR A 54 5.10 6.95 -6.81
CA TYR A 54 4.87 5.60 -7.31
C TYR A 54 3.98 5.62 -8.55
N LYS A 55 4.13 4.63 -9.41
CA LYS A 55 3.24 4.45 -10.58
C LYS A 55 1.80 4.23 -10.14
N GLN A 56 1.60 3.48 -9.05
CA GLN A 56 0.31 3.19 -8.43
C GLN A 56 0.35 3.57 -6.96
N PRO A 57 -0.78 3.91 -6.33
CA PRO A 57 -0.81 4.19 -4.91
C PRO A 57 -0.44 2.94 -4.09
N PRO A 58 0.54 3.02 -3.18
CA PRO A 58 0.75 1.96 -2.20
C PRO A 58 -0.47 1.90 -1.27
N LEU A 59 -0.97 0.69 -1.03
CA LEU A 59 -2.15 0.44 -0.19
C LEU A 59 -1.80 -0.04 1.21
N ALA A 60 -0.55 -0.49 1.40
CA ALA A 60 -0.06 -0.95 2.69
C ALA A 60 0.26 0.22 3.63
N SER A 61 0.35 -0.07 4.91
CA SER A 61 0.78 0.93 5.90
C SER A 61 2.27 1.25 5.77
N VAL A 62 2.65 2.42 6.29
CA VAL A 62 4.03 2.88 6.39
C VAL A 62 4.56 2.56 7.79
N LEU A 63 5.79 2.08 7.88
CA LEU A 63 6.50 1.83 9.15
C LEU A 63 7.74 2.71 9.23
N ALA A 64 7.76 3.65 10.17
CA ALA A 64 8.96 4.39 10.54
C ALA A 64 9.64 3.73 11.75
N THR A 65 10.97 3.71 11.75
CA THR A 65 11.78 3.09 12.81
C THR A 65 12.72 4.09 13.46
N ALA A 66 13.14 3.82 14.70
CA ALA A 66 14.14 4.64 15.40
C ALA A 66 15.52 4.62 14.72
N GLY A 67 15.77 3.65 13.82
CA GLY A 67 16.99 3.55 13.01
C GLY A 67 16.97 4.45 11.75
N ASN A 68 16.13 5.46 11.70
CA ASN A 68 16.01 6.40 10.59
C ASN A 68 15.60 5.76 9.25
N LEU A 69 14.80 4.67 9.31
CA LEU A 69 14.27 4.00 8.13
C LEU A 69 12.75 4.14 8.06
N VAL A 70 12.25 4.32 6.84
CA VAL A 70 10.82 4.26 6.51
C VAL A 70 10.61 3.10 5.54
N PHE A 71 9.85 2.10 5.98
CA PHE A 71 9.47 0.97 5.14
C PHE A 71 8.10 1.19 4.51
N VAL A 72 8.01 0.91 3.22
CA VAL A 72 6.76 1.01 2.45
C VAL A 72 6.63 -0.20 1.54
N PRO A 73 5.72 -1.13 1.85
CA PRO A 73 5.34 -2.15 0.90
C PRO A 73 4.40 -1.56 -0.16
N ASP A 74 4.63 -1.87 -1.42
CA ASP A 74 3.82 -1.36 -2.52
C ASP A 74 2.86 -2.41 -3.10
N SER A 75 1.99 -1.96 -3.97
CA SER A 75 0.99 -2.80 -4.62
C SER A 75 1.57 -3.74 -5.68
N GLU A 76 2.77 -3.46 -6.22
CA GLU A 76 3.47 -4.31 -7.20
C GLU A 76 4.26 -5.46 -6.55
N GLY A 77 4.31 -5.52 -5.22
CA GLY A 77 4.97 -6.58 -4.46
C GLY A 77 6.40 -6.24 -4.04
N ILE A 78 6.76 -4.98 -4.04
CA ILE A 78 8.07 -4.52 -3.60
C ILE A 78 7.95 -3.94 -2.19
N VAL A 79 8.87 -4.35 -1.32
CA VAL A 79 9.09 -3.69 -0.02
C VAL A 79 10.28 -2.76 -0.16
N HIS A 80 10.03 -1.47 0.05
CA HIS A 80 11.05 -0.42 -0.01
C HIS A 80 11.49 -0.02 1.39
N ALA A 81 12.74 0.38 1.53
CA ALA A 81 13.27 1.05 2.72
C ALA A 81 13.95 2.37 2.32
N TYR A 82 13.45 3.47 2.85
CA TYR A 82 13.93 4.82 2.58
C TYR A 82 14.64 5.41 3.81
N ASN A 83 15.59 6.30 3.57
CA ASN A 83 16.11 7.19 4.60
C ASN A 83 15.00 8.15 5.03
N ALA A 84 14.70 8.23 6.32
CA ALA A 84 13.59 9.04 6.85
C ALA A 84 13.81 10.54 6.70
N ASP A 85 15.06 11.00 6.63
CA ASP A 85 15.38 12.43 6.51
C ASP A 85 15.35 12.91 5.05
N THR A 86 15.79 12.05 4.10
CA THR A 86 16.03 12.46 2.71
C THR A 86 15.04 11.88 1.70
N GLY A 87 14.37 10.76 2.04
CA GLY A 87 13.54 10.01 1.09
C GLY A 87 14.34 9.18 0.08
N GLU A 88 15.67 9.07 0.24
CA GLU A 88 16.51 8.22 -0.59
C GLU A 88 16.17 6.75 -0.37
N GLU A 89 15.97 5.99 -1.45
CA GLU A 89 15.78 4.53 -1.37
C GLU A 89 17.12 3.86 -1.06
N LEU A 90 17.18 3.21 0.11
CA LEU A 90 18.37 2.51 0.58
C LEU A 90 18.35 1.02 0.26
N TRP A 91 17.16 0.45 0.14
CA TRP A 91 16.96 -0.95 -0.13
C TRP A 91 15.57 -1.22 -0.68
N SER A 92 15.46 -2.22 -1.55
CA SER A 92 14.16 -2.73 -1.98
C SER A 92 14.23 -4.23 -2.27
N ARG A 93 13.09 -4.91 -2.13
CA ARG A 93 12.96 -6.34 -2.42
C ARG A 93 11.59 -6.66 -3.00
N ASN A 94 11.59 -7.16 -4.23
CA ASN A 94 10.38 -7.72 -4.83
C ASN A 94 10.17 -9.16 -4.32
N ASN A 95 8.96 -9.46 -3.85
CA ASN A 95 8.53 -10.78 -3.41
C ASN A 95 7.41 -11.38 -4.26
N GLY A 96 6.98 -10.68 -5.32
CA GLY A 96 6.03 -11.16 -6.32
C GLY A 96 4.56 -11.15 -5.90
N MET A 97 4.25 -10.64 -4.71
CA MET A 97 2.86 -10.55 -4.21
C MET A 97 2.58 -9.13 -3.72
N GLY A 98 1.51 -8.51 -4.21
CA GLY A 98 1.12 -7.17 -3.81
C GLY A 98 0.88 -7.04 -2.31
N HIS A 99 0.99 -5.83 -1.79
CA HIS A 99 0.81 -5.52 -0.38
C HIS A 99 -0.35 -4.55 -0.18
N ASN A 100 -1.24 -4.89 0.75
CA ASN A 100 -2.38 -4.04 1.14
C ASN A 100 -2.69 -4.11 2.64
N ALA A 101 -1.74 -4.59 3.44
CA ALA A 101 -1.89 -4.78 4.88
C ALA A 101 -0.79 -4.06 5.68
N GLY A 102 -0.86 -4.16 7.02
CA GLY A 102 0.08 -3.50 7.93
C GLY A 102 1.47 -4.16 7.94
N ILE A 103 2.51 -3.37 8.00
CA ILE A 103 3.89 -3.77 8.26
C ILE A 103 4.25 -3.48 9.71
N ILE A 104 4.99 -4.36 10.36
CA ILE A 104 5.43 -4.20 11.75
C ILE A 104 6.92 -4.45 11.92
N SER A 105 7.51 -3.87 12.96
CA SER A 105 8.84 -4.24 13.47
C SER A 105 8.72 -4.79 14.87
N TYR A 106 9.50 -5.84 15.18
CA TYR A 106 9.53 -6.45 16.51
C TYR A 106 10.91 -7.00 16.85
N MET A 107 11.13 -7.27 18.13
CA MET A 107 12.36 -7.88 18.64
C MET A 107 12.09 -9.33 19.07
N ALA A 108 12.97 -10.24 18.68
CA ALA A 108 12.94 -11.62 19.17
C ALA A 108 14.39 -12.14 19.26
N GLY A 109 14.72 -12.76 20.39
CA GLY A 109 16.07 -13.31 20.62
C GLY A 109 17.20 -12.27 20.46
N GLY A 110 16.96 -11.01 20.81
CA GLY A 110 17.93 -9.91 20.67
C GLY A 110 18.11 -9.40 19.24
N LYS A 111 17.32 -9.87 18.26
CA LYS A 111 17.35 -9.43 16.87
C LYS A 111 16.09 -8.66 16.51
N GLN A 112 16.25 -7.64 15.67
CA GLN A 112 15.14 -6.93 15.07
C GLN A 112 14.66 -7.63 13.82
N TYR A 113 13.35 -7.72 13.68
CA TYR A 113 12.66 -8.25 12.52
C TYR A 113 11.67 -7.22 11.99
N VAL A 114 11.44 -7.28 10.68
CA VAL A 114 10.36 -6.56 9.99
C VAL A 114 9.48 -7.60 9.34
N ALA A 115 8.19 -7.63 9.70
CA ALA A 115 7.21 -8.58 9.16
C ALA A 115 6.21 -7.84 8.28
N VAL A 116 6.02 -8.37 7.08
CA VAL A 116 5.20 -7.80 6.02
C VAL A 116 4.22 -8.87 5.53
N PRO A 117 2.92 -8.73 5.76
CA PRO A 117 1.93 -9.56 5.07
C PRO A 117 1.95 -9.25 3.58
N ALA A 118 1.98 -10.29 2.77
CA ALA A 118 1.93 -10.22 1.32
C ALA A 118 0.75 -11.03 0.82
N GLY A 119 0.06 -10.55 -0.19
CA GLY A 119 -1.10 -11.17 -0.79
C GLY A 119 -1.94 -10.15 -1.55
N TRP A 120 -2.60 -10.61 -2.58
CA TRP A 120 -3.45 -9.79 -3.43
C TRP A 120 -4.86 -10.36 -3.47
N GLY A 121 -5.88 -9.55 -3.24
CA GLY A 121 -7.26 -10.03 -3.21
C GLY A 121 -8.16 -9.29 -2.23
N SER A 122 -8.01 -8.01 -2.06
CA SER A 122 -8.95 -7.18 -1.31
C SER A 122 -10.07 -6.65 -2.22
N LEU A 123 -11.01 -5.91 -1.64
CA LEU A 123 -12.07 -5.21 -2.37
C LEU A 123 -11.55 -4.31 -3.51
N VAL A 124 -10.32 -3.78 -3.38
CA VAL A 124 -9.71 -2.91 -4.39
C VAL A 124 -8.88 -3.65 -5.43
N ALA A 125 -8.68 -4.95 -5.30
CA ALA A 125 -7.84 -5.72 -6.23
C ALA A 125 -8.38 -5.70 -7.67
N ASP A 126 -9.69 -5.86 -7.84
CA ASP A 126 -10.32 -5.83 -9.16
C ASP A 126 -10.31 -4.43 -9.77
N GLU A 127 -10.44 -3.39 -8.94
CA GLU A 127 -10.32 -1.99 -9.37
C GLU A 127 -8.89 -1.68 -9.88
N PHE A 128 -7.86 -2.20 -9.22
CA PHE A 128 -6.48 -2.07 -9.68
C PHE A 128 -6.25 -2.76 -11.02
N VAL A 129 -6.84 -3.93 -11.23
CA VAL A 129 -6.79 -4.61 -12.54
C VAL A 129 -7.44 -3.76 -13.62
N ALA A 130 -8.60 -3.17 -13.33
CA ALA A 130 -9.32 -2.34 -14.29
C ALA A 130 -8.59 -1.03 -14.63
N LEU A 131 -7.91 -0.42 -13.64
CA LEU A 131 -7.22 0.86 -13.80
C LEU A 131 -5.81 0.73 -14.40
N TYR A 132 -5.07 -0.32 -14.03
CA TYR A 132 -3.63 -0.42 -14.30
C TYR A 132 -3.26 -1.65 -15.14
N GLY A 133 -4.13 -2.66 -15.25
CA GLY A 133 -3.82 -3.88 -15.99
C GLY A 133 -2.73 -4.73 -15.33
N GLU A 134 -1.62 -4.94 -16.04
CA GLU A 134 -0.47 -5.65 -15.46
C GLU A 134 0.36 -4.75 -14.52
N PRO A 135 0.98 -5.30 -13.43
CA PRO A 135 1.05 -6.74 -13.11
C PRO A 135 -0.18 -7.30 -12.36
N PHE A 136 -1.14 -6.48 -11.98
CA PHE A 136 -2.27 -6.85 -11.10
C PHE A 136 -3.17 -7.94 -11.68
N LYS A 137 -3.32 -7.98 -13.00
CA LYS A 137 -4.08 -9.01 -13.70
C LYS A 137 -3.49 -10.41 -13.50
N SER A 138 -2.16 -10.51 -13.50
CA SER A 138 -1.41 -11.76 -13.38
C SER A 138 -1.06 -12.12 -11.93
N MET A 139 -1.28 -11.23 -10.97
CA MET A 139 -0.98 -11.51 -9.57
C MET A 139 -1.83 -12.66 -9.03
N PRO A 140 -1.23 -13.60 -8.27
CA PRO A 140 -1.97 -14.67 -7.63
C PRO A 140 -3.05 -14.11 -6.70
N LYS A 141 -4.31 -14.45 -6.95
CA LYS A 141 -5.43 -14.08 -6.09
C LYS A 141 -5.64 -15.14 -5.02
N ASN A 142 -6.22 -14.73 -3.88
CA ASN A 142 -6.56 -15.61 -2.76
C ASN A 142 -5.37 -16.38 -2.18
N THR A 143 -4.18 -15.82 -2.29
CA THR A 143 -2.95 -16.33 -1.67
C THR A 143 -2.45 -15.32 -0.66
N GLY A 144 -1.71 -15.78 0.33
CA GLY A 144 -1.10 -14.91 1.32
C GLY A 144 0.14 -15.54 1.92
N ALA A 145 1.08 -14.70 2.28
CA ALA A 145 2.29 -15.07 3.01
C ALA A 145 2.63 -14.01 4.06
N LEU A 146 3.31 -14.43 5.11
CA LEU A 146 3.97 -13.51 6.03
C LEU A 146 5.48 -13.56 5.72
N ILE A 147 6.01 -12.46 5.22
CA ILE A 147 7.42 -12.34 4.88
C ILE A 147 8.13 -11.63 6.02
N VAL A 148 9.23 -12.22 6.50
CA VAL A 148 9.98 -11.68 7.63
C VAL A 148 11.41 -11.42 7.20
N PHE A 149 11.84 -10.18 7.38
CA PHE A 149 13.20 -9.73 7.14
C PHE A 149 13.95 -9.55 8.47
N SER A 150 15.25 -9.82 8.46
CA SER A 150 16.18 -9.48 9.55
C SER A 150 17.50 -9.01 8.96
N LEU A 151 18.21 -8.16 9.69
CA LEU A 151 19.58 -7.81 9.34
C LEU A 151 20.47 -9.06 9.46
N ARG A 152 21.35 -9.27 8.47
CA ARG A 152 22.44 -10.23 8.61
C ARG A 152 23.45 -9.67 9.62
N GLN A 153 23.88 -10.48 10.53
CA GLN A 153 25.04 -10.22 11.39
C GLN A 153 26.31 -10.49 10.61
#